data_8e0656382e9a1464adc8516d60a772eb
#
_entry.id   8e0656382e9a1464adc8516d60a772eb
#
_cell.length_a   1.000
_cell.length_b   1.000
_cell.length_c   1.000
_cell.angle_alpha   90.00
_cell.angle_beta   90.00
_cell.angle_gamma   90.00
#
_symmetry.space_group_name_H-M   'P 1'
#
loop_
_entity.id
_entity.type
_entity.pdbx_description
1 polymer ?
#
loop_
_entity_poly.entity_id
_entity_poly.type
_entity_poly.pdbx_seq_one_letter_code
_entity_poly.pdbx_strand_id
1 'polypeptide(L)'
;MPFFSNAIITLSGTVRNLNNELLEYVNPEKPTHDHSSVYFKRIYISKFDLGDQKVEAKFNTPMNIQDGDQLTVTGLNKNGAFEVLAYENKTQQITSSENWIVLGLGALFFLAVSLGVLNSELALEGAWIPKLFAVGFVGVAFYMGYRALLIRAALKLLQSLVS
;
A
#
# COMPACT_ATOMS: atom_id res chain seq x y z
N MET A 1 8.15 24.07 6.82
CA MET A 1 8.04 22.60 6.82
C MET A 1 7.55 22.16 5.44
N PRO A 2 8.32 21.45 4.62
CA PRO A 2 7.87 20.97 3.32
C PRO A 2 7.12 19.64 3.55
N PHE A 3 5.81 19.70 3.71
CA PHE A 3 5.00 18.52 4.01
C PHE A 3 4.72 17.59 2.82
N PHE A 4 5.08 17.93 1.58
CA PHE A 4 4.76 17.13 0.38
C PHE A 4 5.82 17.26 -0.72
N SER A 5 7.03 16.75 -0.47
CA SER A 5 8.05 16.62 -1.52
C SER A 5 8.53 15.18 -1.70
N ASN A 6 7.63 14.21 -1.60
CA ASN A 6 7.97 12.86 -2.06
C ASN A 6 7.62 12.75 -3.54
N ALA A 7 8.53 13.22 -4.41
CA ALA A 7 8.40 12.97 -5.84
C ALA A 7 8.40 11.45 -6.09
N ILE A 8 7.45 10.98 -6.88
CA ILE A 8 7.47 9.60 -7.39
C ILE A 8 8.64 9.52 -8.36
N ILE A 9 9.56 8.61 -8.10
CA ILE A 9 10.74 8.37 -8.95
C ILE A 9 10.72 6.95 -9.49
N THR A 10 11.39 6.75 -10.61
CA THR A 10 11.54 5.45 -11.26
C THR A 10 13.01 5.06 -11.26
N LEU A 11 13.27 3.81 -10.91
CA LEU A 11 14.57 3.18 -10.98
C LEU A 11 14.48 1.98 -11.91
N SER A 12 15.51 1.78 -12.73
CA SER A 12 15.62 0.62 -13.62
C SER A 12 17.01 0.00 -13.50
N GLY A 13 17.08 -1.31 -13.56
CA GLY A 13 18.36 -2.01 -13.48
C GLY A 13 18.20 -3.52 -13.36
N THR A 14 19.31 -4.18 -13.12
CA THR A 14 19.36 -5.62 -12.86
C THR A 14 19.27 -5.89 -11.38
N VAL A 15 18.41 -6.81 -10.99
CA VAL A 15 18.24 -7.26 -9.60
C VAL A 15 19.49 -8.00 -9.14
N ARG A 16 19.99 -7.67 -7.95
CA ARG A 16 21.10 -8.34 -7.27
C ARG A 16 20.82 -8.45 -5.79
N ASN A 17 21.43 -9.45 -5.16
CA ASN A 17 21.37 -9.67 -3.70
C ASN A 17 19.92 -9.76 -3.18
N LEU A 18 19.05 -10.45 -3.94
CA LEU A 18 17.65 -10.59 -3.57
C LEU A 18 17.51 -11.39 -2.27
N ASN A 19 16.82 -10.80 -1.31
CA ASN A 19 16.41 -11.43 -0.05
C ASN A 19 14.90 -11.26 0.13
N ASN A 20 14.18 -12.37 0.20
CA ASN A 20 12.73 -12.39 0.42
C ASN A 20 12.44 -12.81 1.86
N GLU A 21 11.68 -11.99 2.57
CA GLU A 21 11.23 -12.23 3.93
C GLU A 21 9.71 -12.31 3.95
N LEU A 22 9.15 -13.25 4.70
CA LEU A 22 7.72 -13.33 4.97
C LEU A 22 7.46 -12.93 6.41
N LEU A 23 6.67 -11.87 6.61
CA LEU A 23 6.15 -11.51 7.93
C LEU A 23 4.72 -12.02 8.04
N GLU A 24 4.51 -12.94 8.97
CA GLU A 24 3.18 -13.42 9.34
C GLU A 24 2.76 -12.76 10.67
N TYR A 25 1.68 -11.98 10.63
CA TYR A 25 1.06 -11.47 11.83
C TYR A 25 -0.09 -12.40 12.22
N VAL A 26 0.09 -13.13 13.32
CA VAL A 26 -0.98 -13.88 13.97
C VAL A 26 -1.67 -12.93 14.93
N ASN A 27 -2.97 -12.68 14.75
CA ASN A 27 -3.73 -11.93 15.73
C ASN A 27 -4.09 -12.85 16.91
N PRO A 28 -3.52 -12.66 18.11
CA PRO A 28 -3.74 -13.57 19.24
C PRO A 28 -5.08 -13.32 19.96
N GLU A 29 -5.90 -12.38 19.53
CA GLU A 29 -7.15 -12.05 20.20
C GLU A 29 -8.32 -12.86 19.70
N LYS A 30 -8.60 -13.90 20.37
CA LYS A 30 -9.78 -14.53 21.01
C LYS A 30 -9.81 -16.04 20.86
N PRO A 31 -9.58 -16.79 21.94
CA PRO A 31 -10.14 -18.15 22.03
C PRO A 31 -11.60 -18.00 22.43
N THR A 32 -12.51 -17.77 21.51
CA THR A 32 -13.92 -18.00 21.73
C THR A 32 -14.30 -19.28 21.01
N HIS A 33 -14.93 -20.17 21.78
CA HIS A 33 -15.61 -21.38 21.35
C HIS A 33 -16.46 -21.04 20.12
N ASP A 34 -15.97 -21.29 18.95
CA ASP A 34 -16.66 -21.67 17.71
C ASP A 34 -15.81 -21.25 16.51
N HIS A 35 -15.41 -22.20 15.69
CA HIS A 35 -14.82 -22.10 14.35
C HIS A 35 -14.28 -20.69 13.91
N SER A 36 -13.41 -20.09 14.70
CA SER A 36 -12.83 -18.82 14.35
C SER A 36 -11.72 -19.02 13.33
N SER A 37 -11.95 -18.57 12.11
CA SER A 37 -10.94 -18.40 11.09
C SER A 37 -9.84 -17.48 11.65
N VAL A 38 -8.66 -18.05 11.91
CA VAL A 38 -7.47 -17.28 12.30
C VAL A 38 -7.09 -16.41 11.11
N TYR A 39 -7.27 -15.10 11.21
CA TYR A 39 -6.87 -14.17 10.17
C TYR A 39 -5.34 -14.02 10.20
N PHE A 40 -4.68 -14.64 9.23
CA PHE A 40 -3.25 -14.43 8.98
C PHE A 40 -3.08 -13.24 8.03
N LYS A 41 -2.45 -12.18 8.48
CA LYS A 41 -1.98 -11.12 7.59
C LYS A 41 -0.56 -11.47 7.18
N ARG A 42 -0.35 -11.77 5.89
CA ARG A 42 0.96 -12.01 5.30
C ARG A 42 1.43 -10.75 4.59
N ILE A 43 2.66 -10.34 4.89
CA ILE A 43 3.35 -9.27 4.19
C ILE A 43 4.65 -9.86 3.66
N TYR A 44 4.81 -9.80 2.35
CA TYR A 44 6.02 -10.22 1.66
C TYR A 44 6.93 -9.01 1.52
N ILE A 45 8.15 -9.13 2.01
CA ILE A 45 9.19 -8.10 1.93
C ILE A 45 10.28 -8.63 1.03
N SER A 46 10.54 -7.93 -0.08
CA SER A 46 11.67 -8.21 -0.96
C SER A 46 12.67 -7.07 -0.83
N LYS A 47 13.89 -7.40 -0.44
CA LYS A 47 15.03 -6.49 -0.36
C LYS A 47 16.04 -6.88 -1.41
N PHE A 48 16.46 -5.93 -2.23
CA PHE A 48 17.40 -6.17 -3.33
C PHE A 48 18.14 -4.89 -3.71
N ASP A 49 19.23 -5.05 -4.42
CA ASP A 49 19.95 -3.96 -5.04
C ASP A 49 19.51 -3.80 -6.50
N LEU A 50 19.22 -2.56 -6.91
CA LEU A 50 18.87 -2.20 -8.27
C LEU A 50 19.87 -1.14 -8.76
N GLY A 51 20.90 -1.56 -9.49
CA GLY A 51 22.08 -0.74 -9.70
C GLY A 51 22.78 -0.46 -8.36
N ASP A 52 22.99 0.83 -8.05
CA ASP A 52 23.62 1.27 -6.79
C ASP A 52 22.61 1.59 -5.68
N GLN A 53 21.32 1.36 -5.92
CA GLN A 53 20.24 1.68 -4.98
C GLN A 53 19.74 0.45 -4.25
N LYS A 54 19.61 0.55 -2.93
CA LYS A 54 18.93 -0.45 -2.12
C LYS A 54 17.42 -0.23 -2.18
N VAL A 55 16.70 -1.27 -2.53
CA VAL A 55 15.25 -1.25 -2.72
C VAL A 55 14.61 -2.17 -1.70
N GLU A 56 13.56 -1.69 -1.04
CA GLU A 56 12.70 -2.48 -0.17
C GLU A 56 11.27 -2.42 -0.69
N ALA A 57 10.74 -3.56 -1.09
CA ALA A 57 9.37 -3.69 -1.58
C ALA A 57 8.52 -4.47 -0.59
N LYS A 58 7.33 -3.95 -0.25
CA LYS A 58 6.37 -4.57 0.66
C LYS A 58 5.04 -4.76 -0.07
N PHE A 59 4.64 -6.00 -0.28
CA PHE A 59 3.39 -6.34 -0.95
C PHE A 59 2.60 -7.39 -0.16
N ASN A 60 1.29 -7.46 -0.40
CA ASN A 60 0.43 -8.51 0.15
C ASN A 60 0.56 -9.84 -0.61
N THR A 61 1.27 -9.85 -1.73
CA THR A 61 1.59 -11.02 -2.56
C THR A 61 3.10 -11.04 -2.81
N PRO A 62 3.71 -12.22 -2.97
CA PRO A 62 5.14 -12.31 -3.28
C PRO A 62 5.45 -11.60 -4.60
N MET A 63 6.57 -10.88 -4.65
CA MET A 63 7.10 -10.38 -5.90
C MET A 63 7.65 -11.56 -6.73
N ASN A 64 7.28 -11.59 -8.02
CA ASN A 64 7.85 -12.57 -8.93
C ASN A 64 9.12 -11.97 -9.58
N ILE A 65 10.23 -12.06 -8.85
CA ILE A 65 11.55 -11.56 -9.27
C ILE A 65 12.64 -12.53 -8.86
N GLN A 66 13.73 -12.54 -9.61
CA GLN A 66 14.93 -13.35 -9.37
C GLN A 66 16.18 -12.49 -9.56
N ASP A 67 17.31 -12.92 -8.98
CA ASP A 67 18.61 -12.31 -9.28
C ASP A 67 18.90 -12.42 -10.77
N GLY A 68 19.33 -11.30 -11.35
CA GLY A 68 19.58 -11.19 -12.79
C GLY A 68 18.41 -10.63 -13.61
N ASP A 69 17.20 -10.57 -13.06
CA ASP A 69 16.04 -9.99 -13.76
C ASP A 69 16.25 -8.49 -14.04
N GLN A 70 15.78 -8.05 -15.21
CA GLN A 70 15.69 -6.63 -15.56
C GLN A 70 14.39 -6.05 -15.00
N LEU A 71 14.53 -5.19 -14.01
CA LEU A 71 13.42 -4.63 -13.27
C LEU A 71 13.33 -3.12 -13.46
N THR A 72 12.12 -2.62 -13.61
CA THR A 72 11.79 -1.20 -13.47
C THR A 72 10.82 -1.06 -12.29
N VAL A 73 11.19 -0.24 -11.31
CA VAL A 73 10.37 0.03 -10.12
C VAL A 73 10.03 1.51 -10.04
N THR A 74 8.81 1.79 -9.61
CA THR A 74 8.34 3.17 -9.38
C THR A 74 7.87 3.29 -7.95
N GLY A 75 8.31 4.33 -7.26
CA GLY A 75 8.05 4.47 -5.83
C GLY A 75 8.51 5.79 -5.26
N LEU A 76 8.67 5.81 -3.94
CA LEU A 76 9.02 6.98 -3.14
C LEU A 76 10.33 6.73 -2.39
N ASN A 77 11.19 7.74 -2.35
CA ASN A 77 12.34 7.71 -1.44
C ASN A 77 11.88 8.19 -0.06
N LYS A 78 11.93 7.29 0.92
CA LYS A 78 11.47 7.55 2.28
C LYS A 78 12.55 7.17 3.28
N ASN A 79 13.09 8.16 3.98
CA ASN A 79 14.09 7.95 5.03
C ASN A 79 15.34 7.16 4.57
N GLY A 80 15.78 7.34 3.33
CA GLY A 80 16.94 6.65 2.78
C GLY A 80 16.66 5.24 2.22
N ALA A 81 15.43 4.76 2.30
CA ALA A 81 14.97 3.53 1.64
C ALA A 81 14.00 3.86 0.51
N PHE A 82 14.05 3.09 -0.57
CA PHE A 82 13.15 3.23 -1.69
C PHE A 82 11.93 2.32 -1.50
N GLU A 83 10.76 2.93 -1.23
CA GLU A 83 9.48 2.21 -1.09
C GLU A 83 8.86 2.02 -2.47
N VAL A 84 8.75 0.77 -2.91
CA VAL A 84 8.16 0.39 -4.22
C VAL A 84 6.63 0.47 -4.14
N LEU A 85 6.02 1.17 -5.10
CA LEU A 85 4.56 1.24 -5.28
C LEU A 85 4.08 0.38 -6.45
N ALA A 86 4.89 0.29 -7.51
CA ALA A 86 4.64 -0.53 -8.68
C ALA A 86 5.96 -1.01 -9.28
N TYR A 87 5.94 -2.16 -9.93
CA TYR A 87 7.11 -2.69 -10.64
C TYR A 87 6.72 -3.39 -11.93
N GLU A 88 7.67 -3.43 -12.85
CA GLU A 88 7.66 -4.23 -14.06
C GLU A 88 8.91 -5.07 -14.12
N ASN A 89 8.74 -6.37 -14.22
CA ASN A 89 9.80 -7.31 -14.53
C ASN A 89 9.83 -7.54 -16.05
N LYS A 90 10.79 -6.90 -16.72
CA LYS A 90 10.93 -7.00 -18.19
C LYS A 90 11.35 -8.38 -18.64
N THR A 91 12.13 -9.09 -17.83
CA THR A 91 12.59 -10.46 -18.12
C THR A 91 11.41 -11.43 -18.16
N GLN A 92 10.48 -11.28 -17.22
CA GLN A 92 9.32 -12.17 -17.11
C GLN A 92 8.04 -11.57 -17.71
N GLN A 93 8.08 -10.33 -18.18
CA GLN A 93 6.94 -9.59 -18.75
C GLN A 93 5.76 -9.47 -17.77
N ILE A 94 6.07 -9.21 -16.49
CA ILE A 94 5.09 -9.08 -15.42
C ILE A 94 5.10 -7.66 -14.91
N THR A 95 3.90 -7.02 -14.87
CA THR A 95 3.68 -5.75 -14.19
C THR A 95 2.79 -5.96 -12.98
N SER A 96 3.17 -5.41 -11.84
CA SER A 96 2.39 -5.53 -10.60
C SER A 96 2.45 -4.26 -9.75
N SER A 97 1.41 -4.07 -8.94
CA SER A 97 1.30 -2.98 -7.96
C SER A 97 0.35 -3.41 -6.84
N GLU A 98 0.30 -2.64 -5.76
CA GLU A 98 -0.85 -2.73 -4.83
C GLU A 98 -2.16 -2.40 -5.57
N ASN A 99 -3.25 -3.01 -5.11
CA ASN A 99 -4.56 -2.81 -5.72
C ASN A 99 -5.14 -1.44 -5.32
N TRP A 100 -4.85 -0.41 -6.12
CA TRP A 100 -5.33 0.96 -5.90
C TRP A 100 -6.86 1.09 -5.97
N ILE A 101 -7.54 0.19 -6.70
CA ILE A 101 -9.01 0.18 -6.82
C ILE A 101 -9.63 -0.19 -5.47
N VAL A 102 -9.11 -1.24 -4.82
CA VAL A 102 -9.58 -1.67 -3.49
C VAL A 102 -9.38 -0.56 -2.45
N LEU A 103 -8.23 0.11 -2.49
CA LEU A 103 -7.98 1.26 -1.61
C LEU A 103 -8.93 2.43 -1.89
N GLY A 104 -9.20 2.74 -3.16
CA GLY A 104 -10.16 3.78 -3.55
C GLY A 104 -11.59 3.47 -3.10
N LEU A 105 -12.04 2.24 -3.30
CA LEU A 105 -13.35 1.78 -2.83
C LEU A 105 -13.45 1.80 -1.30
N GLY A 106 -12.38 1.40 -0.61
CA GLY A 106 -12.30 1.51 0.84
C GLY A 106 -12.42 2.95 1.33
N ALA A 107 -11.75 3.89 0.67
CA ALA A 107 -11.86 5.32 0.99
C ALA A 107 -13.31 5.82 0.85
N LEU A 108 -13.99 5.47 -0.25
CA LEU A 108 -15.40 5.83 -0.46
C LEU A 108 -16.32 5.21 0.58
N PHE A 109 -16.07 3.94 0.96
CA PHE A 109 -16.83 3.26 2.02
C PHE A 109 -16.71 4.01 3.35
N PHE A 110 -15.50 4.35 3.80
CA PHE A 110 -15.29 5.07 5.06
C PHE A 110 -15.89 6.48 5.04
N LEU A 111 -15.89 7.17 3.89
CA LEU A 111 -16.59 8.45 3.74
C LEU A 111 -18.11 8.28 3.88
N ALA A 112 -18.69 7.27 3.24
CA ALA A 112 -20.13 7.00 3.34
C ALA A 112 -20.54 6.66 4.79
N VAL A 113 -19.76 5.82 5.48
CA VAL A 113 -19.98 5.49 6.90
C VAL A 113 -19.89 6.75 7.77
N SER A 114 -18.88 7.60 7.54
CA SER A 114 -18.73 8.86 8.27
C SER A 114 -19.95 9.77 8.11
N LEU A 115 -20.44 9.93 6.87
CA LEU A 115 -21.65 10.72 6.59
C LEU A 115 -22.88 10.11 7.27
N GLY A 116 -23.03 8.79 7.24
CA GLY A 116 -24.12 8.08 7.93
C GLY A 116 -24.09 8.30 9.44
N VAL A 117 -22.91 8.24 10.05
CA VAL A 117 -22.74 8.50 11.49
C VAL A 117 -23.09 9.94 11.84
N LEU A 118 -22.65 10.93 11.03
CA LEU A 118 -22.95 12.35 11.26
C LEU A 118 -24.43 12.69 11.15
N ASN A 119 -25.16 11.97 10.28
CA ASN A 119 -26.60 12.15 10.09
C ASN A 119 -27.46 11.27 11.03
N SER A 120 -26.84 10.49 11.92
CA SER A 120 -27.58 9.69 12.89
C SER A 120 -28.21 10.59 13.97
N GLU A 121 -29.36 10.19 14.50
CA GLU A 121 -30.04 10.89 15.61
C GLU A 121 -29.11 11.11 16.79
N LEU A 122 -28.29 10.12 17.15
CA LEU A 122 -27.31 10.19 18.23
C LEU A 122 -26.29 11.33 18.05
N ALA A 123 -25.87 11.62 16.81
CA ALA A 123 -24.97 12.72 16.52
C ALA A 123 -25.70 14.07 16.53
N LEU A 124 -26.97 14.10 16.10
CA LEU A 124 -27.82 15.30 16.08
C LEU A 124 -28.22 15.74 17.49
N GLU A 125 -28.46 14.78 18.41
CA GLU A 125 -28.77 15.04 19.83
C GLU A 125 -27.57 15.58 20.63
N GLY A 126 -26.43 15.88 19.99
CA GLY A 126 -25.27 16.52 20.62
C GLY A 126 -24.24 15.57 21.22
N ALA A 127 -24.41 14.25 21.11
CA ALA A 127 -23.42 13.29 21.56
C ALA A 127 -22.08 13.49 20.82
N TRP A 128 -21.00 13.66 21.58
CA TRP A 128 -19.67 13.92 21.01
C TRP A 128 -18.95 12.66 20.50
N ILE A 129 -19.29 11.49 21.07
CA ILE A 129 -18.66 10.21 20.72
C ILE A 129 -18.87 9.85 19.24
N PRO A 130 -20.09 9.83 18.68
CA PRO A 130 -20.30 9.58 17.25
C PRO A 130 -19.53 10.54 16.35
N LYS A 131 -19.43 11.83 16.74
CA LYS A 131 -18.67 12.83 15.98
C LYS A 131 -17.18 12.52 15.92
N LEU A 132 -16.58 12.04 17.02
CA LEU A 132 -15.19 11.59 17.03
C LEU A 132 -14.95 10.39 16.09
N PHE A 133 -15.86 9.41 16.11
CA PHE A 133 -15.78 8.27 15.17
C PHE A 133 -15.87 8.73 13.73
N ALA A 134 -16.78 9.64 13.40
CA ALA A 134 -16.89 10.20 12.06
C ALA A 134 -15.60 10.89 11.60
N VAL A 135 -14.97 11.69 12.46
CA VAL A 135 -13.68 12.33 12.16
C VAL A 135 -12.58 11.28 11.94
N GLY A 136 -12.55 10.21 12.75
CA GLY A 136 -11.62 9.11 12.58
C GLY A 136 -11.78 8.42 11.21
N PHE A 137 -13.02 8.14 10.81
CA PHE A 137 -13.32 7.52 9.51
C PHE A 137 -12.93 8.43 8.34
N VAL A 138 -13.15 9.75 8.45
CA VAL A 138 -12.65 10.72 7.46
C VAL A 138 -11.13 10.64 7.34
N GLY A 139 -10.40 10.60 8.45
CA GLY A 139 -8.94 10.47 8.43
C GLY A 139 -8.46 9.20 7.71
N VAL A 140 -9.10 8.06 8.00
CA VAL A 140 -8.81 6.78 7.31
C VAL A 140 -9.12 6.88 5.81
N ALA A 141 -10.26 7.47 5.44
CA ALA A 141 -10.65 7.66 4.06
C ALA A 141 -9.63 8.52 3.28
N PHE A 142 -9.19 9.63 3.86
CA PHE A 142 -8.15 10.47 3.27
C PHE A 142 -6.83 9.73 3.07
N TYR A 143 -6.38 8.96 4.07
CA TYR A 143 -5.16 8.17 3.97
C TYR A 143 -5.25 7.13 2.85
N MET A 144 -6.34 6.36 2.80
CA MET A 144 -6.55 5.34 1.76
C MET A 144 -6.68 5.96 0.37
N GLY A 145 -7.42 7.05 0.23
CA GLY A 145 -7.57 7.78 -1.03
C GLY A 145 -6.25 8.35 -1.54
N TYR A 146 -5.47 8.98 -0.67
CA TYR A 146 -4.13 9.48 -1.00
C TYR A 146 -3.20 8.35 -1.47
N ARG A 147 -3.17 7.21 -0.75
CA ARG A 147 -2.36 6.06 -1.14
C ARG A 147 -2.80 5.47 -2.49
N ALA A 148 -4.10 5.37 -2.74
CA ALA A 148 -4.64 4.93 -4.03
C ALA A 148 -4.18 5.84 -5.20
N LEU A 149 -4.20 7.15 -5.00
CA LEU A 149 -3.75 8.13 -6.01
C LEU A 149 -2.25 8.00 -6.29
N LEU A 150 -1.42 7.80 -5.25
CA LEU A 150 0.02 7.58 -5.41
C LEU A 150 0.33 6.32 -6.23
N ILE A 151 -0.33 5.20 -5.92
CA ILE A 151 -0.13 3.94 -6.65
C ILE A 151 -0.58 4.08 -8.11
N ARG A 152 -1.72 4.73 -8.34
CA ARG A 152 -2.21 5.01 -9.70
C ARG A 152 -1.24 5.89 -10.49
N ALA A 153 -0.67 6.92 -9.86
CA ALA A 153 0.31 7.79 -10.49
C ALA A 153 1.62 7.03 -10.80
N ALA A 154 2.08 6.18 -9.89
CA ALA A 154 3.24 5.32 -10.07
C ALA A 154 3.05 4.36 -11.26
N LEU A 155 1.88 3.71 -11.37
CA LEU A 155 1.54 2.85 -12.51
C LEU A 155 1.53 3.60 -13.83
N LYS A 156 0.93 4.80 -13.87
CA LYS A 156 0.92 5.62 -15.10
C LYS A 156 2.33 5.99 -15.54
N LEU A 157 3.19 6.36 -14.59
CA LEU A 157 4.58 6.70 -14.87
C LEU A 157 5.33 5.47 -15.40
N LEU A 158 5.13 4.30 -14.81
CA LEU A 158 5.71 3.04 -15.27
C LEU A 158 5.28 2.73 -16.70
N GLN A 159 3.98 2.80 -17.01
CA GLN A 159 3.43 2.55 -18.34
C GLN A 159 3.96 3.53 -19.41
N SER A 160 4.19 4.80 -19.06
CA SER A 160 4.72 5.79 -20.00
C SER A 160 6.18 5.58 -20.40
N LEU A 161 6.92 4.74 -19.65
CA LEU A 161 8.32 4.40 -19.93
C LEU A 161 8.44 3.12 -20.78
N VAL A 162 7.35 2.37 -20.93
CA VAL A 162 7.29 1.08 -21.63
C VAL A 162 6.68 1.25 -23.03
N SER A 163 5.92 2.30 -23.26
CA SER A 163 5.36 2.67 -24.57
C SER A 163 6.39 3.40 -25.45
#